data_440a7cc0a38663d970befda12045f679
#
_entry.id   440a7cc0a38663d970befda12045f679
#
_cell.length_a   1.000
_cell.length_b   1.000
_cell.length_c   1.000
_cell.angle_alpha   90.00
_cell.angle_beta   90.00
_cell.angle_gamma   90.00
#
_symmetry.space_group_name_H-M   'P 1'
#
loop_
_entity.id
_entity.type
_entity.pdbx_description
1 polymer ?
#
loop_
_entity_poly.entity_id
_entity_poly.type
_entity_poly.pdbx_seq_one_letter_code
_entity_poly.pdbx_strand_id
1 'polypeptide(L)'
;MKIVWSKETLENYLKILDYLLENWTIKEIERFENNFDELIERLKSHKEICPKSKLLNFRKCKIDENNSLIYQEVNHTIFLITIIDNRSLHSY
;
A
#
# COMPACT_ATOMS: atom_id res chain seq x y z
N MET A 1 -16.60 3.70 3.13
CA MET A 1 -15.71 2.99 4.06
C MET A 1 -14.55 3.90 4.45
N LYS A 2 -14.19 3.95 5.71
CA LYS A 2 -13.13 4.82 6.21
C LYS A 2 -11.76 4.20 5.97
N ILE A 3 -10.80 5.01 5.54
CA ILE A 3 -9.41 4.62 5.38
C ILE A 3 -8.58 5.33 6.44
N VAL A 4 -7.79 4.56 7.20
CA VAL A 4 -6.92 5.09 8.25
C VAL A 4 -5.49 4.70 7.94
N TRP A 5 -4.62 5.70 7.82
CA TRP A 5 -3.20 5.50 7.56
C TRP A 5 -2.46 5.29 8.89
N SER A 6 -1.63 4.26 8.96
CA SER A 6 -0.65 4.17 10.04
C SER A 6 0.47 5.17 9.79
N LYS A 7 1.18 5.52 10.86
CA LYS A 7 2.37 6.36 10.75
C LYS A 7 3.42 5.72 9.84
N GLU A 8 3.61 4.41 9.98
CA GLU A 8 4.57 3.66 9.15
C GLU A 8 4.19 3.69 7.67
N THR A 9 2.90 3.54 7.34
CA THR A 9 2.44 3.63 5.95
C THR A 9 2.75 5.00 5.36
N LEU A 10 2.47 6.06 6.10
CA LEU A 10 2.75 7.42 5.63
C LEU A 10 4.25 7.63 5.44
N GLU A 11 5.06 7.22 6.41
CA GLU A 11 6.52 7.36 6.32
C GLU A 11 7.08 6.60 5.11
N ASN A 12 6.64 5.37 4.92
CA ASN A 12 7.09 4.55 3.79
C ASN A 12 6.63 5.10 2.45
N TYR A 13 5.41 5.62 2.40
CA TYR A 13 4.90 6.29 1.20
C TYR A 13 5.78 7.47 0.81
N LEU A 14 6.09 8.34 1.77
CA LEU A 14 6.93 9.51 1.51
C LEU A 14 8.35 9.12 1.11
N LYS A 15 8.91 8.08 1.71
CA LYS A 15 10.23 7.55 1.33
C LYS A 15 10.26 7.05 -0.12
N ILE A 16 9.17 6.41 -0.56
CA ILE A 16 9.07 5.96 -1.95
C ILE A 16 9.06 7.16 -2.90
N LEU A 17 8.28 8.20 -2.58
CA LEU A 17 8.24 9.41 -3.40
C LEU A 17 9.62 10.08 -3.47
N ASP A 18 10.31 10.17 -2.35
CA ASP A 18 11.67 10.74 -2.30
C ASP A 18 12.64 9.93 -3.16
N TYR A 19 12.59 8.61 -3.06
CA TYR A 19 13.42 7.73 -3.88
C TYR A 19 13.16 7.92 -5.37
N LEU A 20 11.89 8.00 -5.75
CA LEU A 20 11.51 8.20 -7.15
C LEU A 20 11.94 9.58 -7.66
N LEU A 21 11.85 10.60 -6.82
CA LEU A 21 12.29 11.94 -7.18
C LEU A 21 13.80 12.02 -7.43
N GLU A 22 14.59 11.31 -6.62
CA GLU A 22 16.04 11.30 -6.74
C GLU A 22 16.57 10.45 -7.88
N ASN A 23 15.88 9.34 -8.19
CA ASN A 23 16.41 8.32 -9.11
C ASN A 23 15.65 8.20 -10.41
N TRP A 24 14.47 8.79 -10.50
CA TRP A 24 13.58 8.67 -11.65
C TRP A 24 12.98 10.03 -12.01
N THR A 25 11.92 10.02 -12.79
CA THR A 25 11.27 11.24 -13.25
C THR A 25 9.95 11.47 -12.53
N ILE A 26 9.36 12.66 -12.71
CA ILE A 26 8.04 12.98 -12.20
C ILE A 26 6.98 11.99 -12.70
N LYS A 27 7.18 11.46 -13.90
CA LYS A 27 6.27 10.49 -14.47
C LYS A 27 6.15 9.22 -13.63
N GLU A 28 7.24 8.74 -13.06
CA GLU A 28 7.22 7.58 -12.16
C GLU A 28 6.54 7.89 -10.85
N ILE A 29 6.71 9.10 -10.33
CA ILE A 29 6.01 9.56 -9.13
C ILE A 29 4.51 9.55 -9.37
N GLU A 30 4.06 10.15 -10.46
CA GLU A 30 2.64 10.20 -10.83
C GLU A 30 2.06 8.80 -11.01
N ARG A 31 2.81 7.91 -11.63
CA ARG A 31 2.39 6.52 -11.81
C ARG A 31 2.20 5.81 -10.47
N PHE A 32 3.13 5.96 -9.57
CA PHE A 32 3.02 5.35 -8.24
C PHE A 32 1.81 5.91 -7.48
N GLU A 33 1.65 7.23 -7.48
CA GLU A 33 0.52 7.88 -6.82
C GLU A 33 -0.82 7.42 -7.40
N ASN A 34 -0.93 7.35 -8.73
CA ASN A 34 -2.14 6.90 -9.38
C ASN A 34 -2.45 5.44 -9.06
N ASN A 35 -1.45 4.57 -9.07
CA ASN A 35 -1.61 3.16 -8.72
C ASN A 35 -2.10 3.01 -7.28
N PHE A 36 -1.53 3.78 -6.38
CA PHE A 36 -1.91 3.76 -4.98
C PHE A 36 -3.35 4.26 -4.79
N ASP A 37 -3.69 5.40 -5.39
CA ASP A 37 -5.02 6.00 -5.29
C ASP A 37 -6.11 5.08 -5.86
N GLU A 38 -5.84 4.45 -7.00
CA GLU A 38 -6.76 3.47 -7.59
C GLU A 38 -6.96 2.27 -6.68
N LEU A 39 -5.90 1.79 -6.07
CA LEU A 39 -6.00 0.68 -5.12
C LEU A 39 -6.87 1.06 -3.93
N ILE A 40 -6.67 2.23 -3.35
CA ILE A 40 -7.47 2.72 -2.23
C ILE A 40 -8.96 2.81 -2.62
N GLU A 41 -9.26 3.34 -3.79
CA GLU A 41 -10.65 3.42 -4.26
C GLU A 41 -11.27 2.03 -4.43
N ARG A 42 -10.53 1.07 -4.95
CA ARG A 42 -11.00 -0.32 -5.05
C ARG A 42 -11.24 -0.95 -3.69
N LEU A 43 -10.39 -0.67 -2.71
CA LEU A 43 -10.56 -1.20 -1.35
C LEU A 43 -11.81 -0.64 -0.68
N LYS A 44 -12.17 0.60 -0.95
CA LYS A 44 -13.41 1.18 -0.43
C LYS A 44 -14.66 0.44 -0.90
N SER A 45 -14.62 -0.10 -2.12
CA SER A 45 -15.75 -0.84 -2.71
C SER A 45 -15.67 -2.35 -2.45
N HIS A 46 -14.45 -2.89 -2.37
CA HIS A 46 -14.20 -4.34 -2.26
C HIS A 46 -13.09 -4.60 -1.25
N LYS A 47 -13.43 -4.54 0.02
CA LYS A 47 -12.47 -4.67 1.12
C LYS A 47 -11.67 -5.97 1.14
N GLU A 48 -12.13 -7.00 0.46
CA GLU A 48 -11.48 -8.31 0.41
C GLU A 48 -10.87 -8.62 -0.95
N ILE A 49 -10.64 -7.60 -1.77
CA ILE A 49 -10.16 -7.78 -3.14
C ILE A 49 -8.77 -8.43 -3.20
N CYS A 50 -7.94 -8.21 -2.18
CA CYS A 50 -6.57 -8.73 -2.17
C CYS A 50 -6.47 -9.98 -1.31
N PRO A 51 -5.54 -10.90 -1.65
CA PRO A 51 -5.39 -12.14 -0.89
C PRO A 51 -4.92 -11.89 0.53
N LYS A 52 -5.20 -12.87 1.39
CA LYS A 52 -4.73 -12.84 2.77
C LYS A 52 -3.21 -12.91 2.80
N SER A 53 -2.62 -12.14 3.69
CA SER A 53 -1.21 -12.20 4.00
C SER A 53 -0.92 -13.47 4.82
N LYS A 54 0.36 -13.82 4.91
CA LYS A 54 0.84 -14.91 5.78
C LYS A 54 0.76 -14.54 7.25
N LEU A 55 0.61 -13.26 7.57
CA LEU A 55 0.64 -12.75 8.95
C LEU A 55 -0.74 -12.26 9.38
N LEU A 56 -1.25 -12.84 10.46
CA LEU A 56 -2.51 -12.42 11.10
C LEU A 56 -3.68 -12.34 10.12
N ASN A 57 -4.57 -11.39 10.34
CA ASN A 57 -5.72 -11.12 9.47
C ASN A 57 -5.43 -10.01 8.47
N PHE A 58 -4.16 -9.83 8.14
CA PHE A 58 -3.75 -8.83 7.17
C PHE A 58 -4.00 -9.32 5.74
N ARG A 59 -4.18 -8.36 4.83
CA ARG A 59 -4.25 -8.62 3.40
C ARG A 59 -3.12 -7.89 2.72
N LYS A 60 -2.68 -8.42 1.60
CA LYS A 60 -1.54 -7.90 0.85
C LYS A 60 -1.96 -7.57 -0.57
N CYS A 61 -1.88 -6.30 -0.92
CA CYS A 61 -2.20 -5.80 -2.24
C CYS A 61 -0.95 -5.31 -2.96
N LYS A 62 -0.77 -5.76 -4.19
CA LYS A 62 0.29 -5.24 -5.03
C LYS A 62 -0.07 -3.83 -5.48
N ILE A 63 0.80 -2.84 -5.20
CA ILE A 63 0.66 -1.47 -5.71
C ILE A 63 1.27 -1.40 -7.11
N ASP A 64 2.50 -1.91 -7.22
CA ASP A 64 3.22 -2.05 -8.47
C ASP A 64 4.15 -3.27 -8.36
N GLU A 65 5.09 -3.43 -9.28
CA GLU A 65 6.01 -4.57 -9.25
C GLU A 65 6.91 -4.59 -8.02
N ASN A 66 7.23 -3.42 -7.48
CA ASN A 66 8.20 -3.28 -6.40
C ASN A 66 7.58 -3.14 -5.01
N ASN A 67 6.31 -2.75 -4.92
CA ASN A 67 5.69 -2.36 -3.66
C ASN A 67 4.35 -3.04 -3.45
N SER A 68 4.10 -3.44 -2.21
CA SER A 68 2.80 -3.96 -1.78
C SER A 68 2.29 -3.23 -0.55
N LEU A 69 0.98 -3.05 -0.49
CA LEU A 69 0.29 -2.50 0.65
C LEU A 69 -0.21 -3.62 1.54
N ILE A 70 0.06 -3.52 2.82
CA ILE A 70 -0.51 -4.39 3.84
C ILE A 70 -1.63 -3.63 4.54
N TYR A 71 -2.80 -4.22 4.59
CA TYR A 71 -3.95 -3.59 5.24
C TYR A 71 -4.77 -4.60 6.02
N GLN A 72 -5.65 -4.08 6.87
CA GLN A 72 -6.60 -4.87 7.65
C GLN A 72 -7.94 -4.14 7.69
N GLU A 73 -9.04 -4.87 7.55
CA GLU A 73 -10.37 -4.31 7.73
C GLU A 73 -10.91 -4.71 9.11
N VAL A 74 -11.40 -3.73 9.85
CA VAL A 74 -12.05 -3.93 11.15
C VAL A 74 -13.24 -2.97 11.24
N ASN A 75 -14.44 -3.50 11.43
CA ASN A 75 -15.65 -2.68 11.63
C ASN A 75 -15.85 -1.62 10.54
N HIS A 76 -15.78 -2.02 9.28
CA HIS A 76 -15.95 -1.14 8.12
C HIS A 76 -14.89 -0.04 8.00
N THR A 77 -13.76 -0.22 8.68
CA THR A 77 -12.61 0.66 8.57
C THR A 77 -11.45 -0.13 8.00
N ILE A 78 -10.77 0.45 7.02
CA ILE A 78 -9.55 -0.13 6.46
C ILE A 78 -8.36 0.57 7.07
N PHE A 79 -7.54 -0.20 7.78
CA PHE A 79 -6.30 0.28 8.39
C PHE A 79 -5.14 -0.08 7.47
N LEU A 80 -4.46 0.93 6.97
CA LEU A 80 -3.24 0.73 6.20
C LEU A 80 -2.10 0.48 7.20
N ILE A 81 -1.54 -0.71 7.16
CA ILE A 81 -0.58 -1.17 8.17
C ILE A 81 0.84 -0.76 7.80
N THR A 82 1.23 -1.07 6.56
CA THR A 82 2.56 -0.70 6.06
C THR A 82 2.61 -0.86 4.54
N ILE A 83 3.65 -0.30 3.94
CA ILE A 83 4.02 -0.58 2.56
C ILE A 83 5.36 -1.30 2.60
N ILE A 84 5.47 -2.40 1.88
CA ILE A 84 6.69 -3.22 1.84
C ILE A 84 7.27 -3.24 0.43
N ASP A 85 8.58 -3.42 0.37
CA ASP A 85 9.28 -3.69 -0.89
C ASP A 85 9.17 -5.19 -1.18
N ASN A 86 8.63 -5.54 -2.35
CA ASN A 86 8.42 -6.94 -2.74
C ASN A 86 9.72 -7.73 -2.91
N ARG A 87 10.85 -7.03 -3.04
CA ARG A 87 12.17 -7.64 -3.21
C ARG A 87 12.85 -7.93 -1.87
N SER A 88 12.35 -7.35 -0.78
CA SER A 88 12.93 -7.54 0.55
C SER A 88 12.41 -8.81 1.22
N LEU A 89 13.16 -9.32 2.18
CA LEU A 89 12.66 -10.36 3.06
C LEU A 89 11.64 -9.75 4.03
N HIS A 90 10.49 -10.36 4.15
CA HIS A 90 9.43 -9.91 5.06
C HIS A 90 8.53 -11.07 5.46
N SER A 91 7.75 -10.86 6.52
CA SER A 91 6.86 -11.88 7.08
C SER A 91 5.45 -11.87 6.47
N TYR A 92 5.16 -10.91 5.64
CA TYR A 92 3.81 -10.73 5.06
C TYR A 92 3.55 -11.63 3.83
#